data_7e8e60de520080438f0b480b360a8a38
#
_entry.id   7e8e60de520080438f0b480b360a8a38
#
_cell.length_a   1.000
_cell.length_b   1.000
_cell.length_c   1.000
_cell.angle_alpha   90.00
_cell.angle_beta   90.00
_cell.angle_gamma   90.00
#
_symmetry.space_group_name_H-M   'P 1'
#
loop_
_entity.id
_entity.type
_entity.pdbx_description
1 polymer ?
#
loop_
_entity_poly.entity_id
_entity_poly.type
_entity_poly.pdbx_seq_one_letter_code
_entity_poly.pdbx_strand_id
1 'polypeptide(L)'
;MPKPRKKRVVRFDPKATYFKPRGVPLSELEEVVLVIEEVEALRLADLEDLDQTKAAKKMKISQSTFNRILASARKKTGEALVLGKAIKVEGGDYVMPRGFGRGLGRGMGRGRMGGPLAAGPGGTCVCTNQDCKNEIPHQTGVPCAQQKCPKCESPMTRKKEG
;
A
#
# COMPACT_ATOMS: atom_id res chain seq x y z
N MET A 1 1.54 35.06 -4.33
CA MET A 1 1.06 33.74 -3.92
C MET A 1 1.79 32.67 -4.73
N PRO A 2 2.40 31.68 -4.12
CA PRO A 2 3.05 30.61 -4.87
C PRO A 2 1.98 29.82 -5.63
N LYS A 3 2.22 29.65 -6.94
CA LYS A 3 1.33 28.89 -7.84
C LYS A 3 1.19 27.46 -7.32
N PRO A 4 -0.03 26.92 -7.14
CA PRO A 4 -0.20 25.55 -6.65
C PRO A 4 0.54 24.56 -7.57
N ARG A 5 1.34 23.67 -6.99
CA ARG A 5 2.09 22.67 -7.75
C ARG A 5 1.11 21.73 -8.44
N LYS A 6 1.22 21.62 -9.76
CA LYS A 6 0.44 20.63 -10.53
C LYS A 6 0.79 19.21 -10.04
N LYS A 7 -0.22 18.44 -9.66
CA LYS A 7 -0.04 17.03 -9.33
C LYS A 7 0.44 16.25 -10.56
N ARG A 8 1.44 15.38 -10.37
CA ARG A 8 2.01 14.55 -11.42
C ARG A 8 1.23 13.26 -11.56
N VAL A 9 1.04 12.79 -12.78
CA VAL A 9 0.37 11.51 -13.00
C VAL A 9 1.39 10.38 -12.83
N VAL A 10 1.11 9.47 -11.90
CA VAL A 10 1.88 8.24 -11.64
C VAL A 10 1.01 7.05 -12.01
N ARG A 11 1.56 6.11 -12.78
CA ARG A 11 0.82 4.96 -13.30
C ARG A 11 1.35 3.62 -12.81
N PHE A 12 2.00 3.61 -11.68
CA PHE A 12 2.42 2.38 -11.02
C PHE A 12 2.37 2.53 -9.51
N ASP A 13 2.29 1.40 -8.83
CA ASP A 13 2.33 1.31 -7.37
C ASP A 13 3.57 0.50 -6.98
N PRO A 14 4.56 1.10 -6.30
CA PRO A 14 5.78 0.39 -5.93
C PRO A 14 5.45 -0.74 -4.94
N LYS A 15 5.84 -1.97 -5.30
CA LYS A 15 5.64 -3.15 -4.45
C LYS A 15 6.52 -3.10 -3.18
N ALA A 16 7.69 -2.51 -3.30
CA ALA A 16 8.63 -2.29 -2.21
C ALA A 16 8.85 -0.79 -2.04
N THR A 17 8.80 -0.33 -0.81
CA THR A 17 8.97 1.08 -0.44
C THR A 17 10.23 1.33 0.39
N TYR A 18 11.00 0.27 0.66
CA TYR A 18 12.23 0.36 1.42
C TYR A 18 13.28 -0.61 0.90
N PHE A 19 14.45 -0.09 0.57
CA PHE A 19 15.61 -0.85 0.10
C PHE A 19 16.79 -0.51 1.00
N LYS A 20 17.52 -1.52 1.48
CA LYS A 20 18.67 -1.30 2.34
C LYS A 20 19.83 -2.25 2.02
N PRO A 21 21.07 -1.86 2.33
CA PRO A 21 22.21 -2.76 2.31
C PRO A 21 21.98 -3.96 3.23
N ARG A 22 22.37 -5.14 2.77
CA ARG A 22 22.25 -6.37 3.56
C ARG A 22 23.24 -6.34 4.74
N GLY A 23 22.79 -6.77 5.91
CA GLY A 23 23.64 -6.91 7.09
C GLY A 23 23.88 -5.64 7.89
N VAL A 24 23.36 -4.49 7.45
CA VAL A 24 23.49 -3.23 8.21
C VAL A 24 22.22 -3.00 9.05
N PRO A 25 22.31 -2.78 10.37
CA PRO A 25 21.18 -2.43 11.21
C PRO A 25 20.53 -1.11 10.80
N LEU A 26 19.21 -0.98 10.98
CA LEU A 26 18.48 0.27 10.67
C LEU A 26 18.97 1.47 11.47
N SER A 27 19.45 1.23 12.70
CA SER A 27 20.01 2.27 13.58
C SER A 27 21.29 2.91 13.08
N GLU A 28 21.99 2.25 12.16
CA GLU A 28 23.27 2.70 11.59
C GLU A 28 23.15 3.20 10.15
N LEU A 29 21.94 3.15 9.58
CA LEU A 29 21.69 3.51 8.20
C LEU A 29 21.18 4.95 8.07
N GLU A 30 21.87 5.73 7.23
CA GLU A 30 21.28 6.95 6.70
C GLU A 30 20.26 6.61 5.61
N GLU A 31 19.21 7.40 5.51
CA GLU A 31 18.14 7.22 4.53
C GLU A 31 18.16 8.30 3.46
N VAL A 32 17.94 7.90 2.22
CA VAL A 32 17.64 8.80 1.11
C VAL A 32 16.18 8.62 0.73
N VAL A 33 15.40 9.70 0.75
CA VAL A 33 13.97 9.66 0.42
C VAL A 33 13.77 9.94 -1.06
N LEU A 34 13.22 8.95 -1.79
CA LEU A 34 12.69 9.09 -3.13
C LEU A 34 11.17 9.32 -3.05
N VAL A 35 10.68 10.40 -3.64
CA VAL A 35 9.23 10.59 -3.76
C VAL A 35 8.66 9.77 -4.92
N ILE A 36 7.37 9.46 -4.84
CA ILE A 36 6.71 8.54 -5.81
C ILE A 36 6.86 9.02 -7.27
N GLU A 37 6.79 10.33 -7.53
CA GLU A 37 7.01 10.85 -8.87
C GLU A 37 8.46 10.73 -9.36
N GLU A 38 9.45 10.68 -8.47
CA GLU A 38 10.84 10.40 -8.83
C GLU A 38 11.01 8.94 -9.27
N VAL A 39 10.37 8.02 -8.57
CA VAL A 39 10.38 6.60 -8.95
C VAL A 39 9.64 6.38 -10.28
N GLU A 40 8.52 7.09 -10.53
CA GLU A 40 7.84 7.06 -11.83
C GLU A 40 8.73 7.60 -12.96
N ALA A 41 9.48 8.66 -12.71
CA ALA A 41 10.39 9.20 -13.71
C ALA A 41 11.51 8.22 -14.06
N LEU A 42 12.11 7.54 -13.07
CA LEU A 42 13.08 6.45 -13.31
C LEU A 42 12.45 5.31 -14.09
N ARG A 43 11.24 4.89 -13.72
CA ARG A 43 10.54 3.82 -14.42
C ARG A 43 10.32 4.15 -15.90
N LEU A 44 9.87 5.36 -16.21
CA LEU A 44 9.59 5.77 -17.58
C LEU A 44 10.84 5.96 -18.41
N ALA A 45 11.89 6.56 -17.85
CA ALA A 45 13.11 6.87 -18.58
C ALA A 45 14.10 5.69 -18.63
N ASP A 46 14.34 5.04 -17.49
CA ASP A 46 15.45 4.10 -17.34
C ASP A 46 15.01 2.63 -17.44
N LEU A 47 13.74 2.32 -17.19
CA LEU A 47 13.20 0.97 -17.30
C LEU A 47 12.40 0.77 -18.60
N GLU A 48 11.60 1.76 -19.02
CA GLU A 48 10.81 1.70 -20.27
C GLU A 48 11.52 2.35 -21.47
N ASP A 49 12.72 2.90 -21.30
CA ASP A 49 13.54 3.58 -22.33
C ASP A 49 12.76 4.67 -23.12
N LEU A 50 11.86 5.36 -22.45
CA LEU A 50 11.11 6.42 -23.10
C LEU A 50 11.92 7.71 -23.18
N ASP A 51 11.83 8.39 -24.34
CA ASP A 51 12.37 9.73 -24.45
C ASP A 51 11.65 10.70 -23.46
N GLN A 52 12.39 11.74 -23.08
CA GLN A 52 11.94 12.71 -22.06
C GLN A 52 10.62 13.38 -22.42
N THR A 53 10.36 13.59 -23.70
CA THR A 53 9.13 14.22 -24.17
C THR A 53 7.92 13.29 -23.98
N LYS A 54 8.07 12.01 -24.33
CA LYS A 54 7.02 11.00 -24.13
C LYS A 54 6.78 10.71 -22.65
N ALA A 55 7.86 10.60 -21.86
CA ALA A 55 7.79 10.40 -20.43
C ALA A 55 7.08 11.57 -19.72
N ALA A 56 7.43 12.81 -20.05
CA ALA A 56 6.78 14.01 -19.54
C ALA A 56 5.28 14.07 -19.86
N LYS A 57 4.90 13.70 -21.10
CA LYS A 57 3.48 13.59 -21.51
C LYS A 57 2.72 12.56 -20.69
N LYS A 58 3.31 11.39 -20.41
CA LYS A 58 2.69 10.37 -19.54
C LYS A 58 2.45 10.88 -18.13
N MET A 59 3.37 11.67 -17.57
CA MET A 59 3.22 12.28 -16.25
C MET A 59 2.41 13.59 -16.25
N LYS A 60 1.96 14.07 -17.43
CA LYS A 60 1.24 15.34 -17.64
C LYS A 60 1.97 16.57 -17.12
N ILE A 61 3.26 16.62 -17.32
CA ILE A 61 4.16 17.73 -16.96
C ILE A 61 4.97 18.22 -18.16
N SER A 62 5.66 19.34 -18.03
CA SER A 62 6.61 19.81 -19.05
C SER A 62 7.87 18.96 -19.07
N GLN A 63 8.53 18.89 -20.21
CA GLN A 63 9.81 18.19 -20.36
C GLN A 63 10.86 18.71 -19.38
N SER A 64 10.95 20.03 -19.18
CA SER A 64 11.89 20.64 -18.23
C SER A 64 11.62 20.22 -16.79
N THR A 65 10.35 20.10 -16.40
CA THR A 65 9.96 19.58 -15.08
C THR A 65 10.33 18.11 -14.95
N PHE A 66 10.07 17.31 -15.98
CA PHE A 66 10.44 15.88 -16.02
C PHE A 66 11.95 15.70 -15.83
N ASN A 67 12.76 16.47 -16.58
CA ASN A 67 14.23 16.41 -16.47
C ASN A 67 14.73 16.72 -15.06
N ARG A 68 14.15 17.71 -14.40
CA ARG A 68 14.50 18.06 -13.01
C ARG A 68 14.16 16.93 -12.04
N ILE A 69 12.99 16.31 -12.19
CA ILE A 69 12.57 15.18 -11.37
C ILE A 69 13.50 13.98 -11.60
N LEU A 70 13.76 13.64 -12.85
CA LEU A 70 14.64 12.54 -13.23
C LEU A 70 16.08 12.75 -12.73
N ALA A 71 16.63 13.95 -12.89
CA ALA A 71 17.96 14.28 -12.40
C ALA A 71 18.06 14.16 -10.87
N SER A 72 17.04 14.63 -10.15
CA SER A 72 16.94 14.47 -8.69
C SER A 72 16.89 12.99 -8.30
N ALA A 73 16.03 12.21 -8.96
CA ALA A 73 15.88 10.78 -8.72
C ALA A 73 17.19 10.00 -8.92
N ARG A 74 17.87 10.23 -10.06
CA ARG A 74 19.16 9.60 -10.38
C ARG A 74 20.25 9.97 -9.37
N LYS A 75 20.34 11.26 -8.97
CA LYS A 75 21.28 11.71 -7.95
C LYS A 75 21.06 10.99 -6.63
N LYS A 76 19.84 10.93 -6.14
CA LYS A 76 19.48 10.27 -4.89
C LYS A 76 19.76 8.76 -4.92
N THR A 77 19.42 8.10 -6.03
CA THR A 77 19.71 6.68 -6.23
C THR A 77 21.22 6.42 -6.26
N GLY A 78 21.96 7.24 -6.99
CA GLY A 78 23.43 7.16 -7.05
C GLY A 78 24.06 7.38 -5.68
N GLU A 79 23.60 8.38 -4.93
CA GLU A 79 24.08 8.65 -3.56
C GLU A 79 23.84 7.45 -2.65
N ALA A 80 22.65 6.86 -2.68
CA ALA A 80 22.32 5.70 -1.85
C ALA A 80 23.22 4.50 -2.18
N LEU A 81 23.45 4.22 -3.46
CA LEU A 81 24.31 3.12 -3.91
C LEU A 81 25.78 3.34 -3.57
N VAL A 82 26.30 4.53 -3.82
CA VAL A 82 27.73 4.85 -3.61
C VAL A 82 28.08 4.94 -2.13
N LEU A 83 27.19 5.52 -1.32
CA LEU A 83 27.44 5.74 0.11
C LEU A 83 26.82 4.64 1.00
N GLY A 84 26.18 3.63 0.42
CA GLY A 84 25.58 2.53 1.18
C GLY A 84 24.42 2.95 2.05
N LYS A 85 23.63 3.96 1.61
CA LYS A 85 22.44 4.43 2.34
C LYS A 85 21.21 3.61 1.99
N ALA A 86 20.21 3.60 2.88
CA ALA A 86 18.92 3.04 2.56
C ALA A 86 18.10 3.98 1.66
N ILE A 87 17.28 3.42 0.78
CA ILE A 87 16.33 4.16 -0.04
C ILE A 87 14.94 3.94 0.53
N LYS A 88 14.28 5.01 0.92
CA LYS A 88 12.89 5.01 1.36
C LYS A 88 12.02 5.69 0.30
N VAL A 89 10.97 5.01 -0.14
CA VAL A 89 10.03 5.55 -1.13
C VAL A 89 8.78 6.01 -0.40
N GLU A 90 8.59 7.33 -0.29
CA GLU A 90 7.41 7.90 0.37
C GLU A 90 7.09 9.31 -0.10
N GLY A 91 5.83 9.71 0.03
CA GLY A 91 5.37 11.07 -0.25
C GLY A 91 5.35 11.45 -1.72
N GLY A 92 5.22 12.74 -1.96
CA GLY A 92 5.16 13.36 -3.28
C GLY A 92 3.81 13.98 -3.63
N ASP A 93 3.80 14.83 -4.68
CA ASP A 93 2.61 15.51 -5.20
C ASP A 93 2.11 14.83 -6.47
N TYR A 94 1.41 13.71 -6.33
CA TYR A 94 0.98 12.90 -7.46
C TYR A 94 -0.49 12.53 -7.42
N VAL A 95 -1.00 12.05 -8.55
CA VAL A 95 -2.32 11.42 -8.69
C VAL A 95 -2.15 10.09 -9.44
N MET A 96 -2.81 9.05 -8.97
CA MET A 96 -2.94 7.80 -9.70
C MET A 96 -4.28 7.77 -10.44
N PRO A 97 -4.28 7.54 -11.77
CA PRO A 97 -5.51 7.31 -12.50
C PRO A 97 -6.24 6.08 -11.94
N ARG A 98 -7.56 6.08 -11.98
CA ARG A 98 -8.36 4.93 -11.53
C ARG A 98 -7.89 3.65 -12.24
N GLY A 99 -7.56 2.62 -11.46
CA GLY A 99 -7.09 1.32 -11.96
C GLY A 99 -5.60 1.05 -11.79
N PHE A 100 -4.77 2.01 -11.37
CA PHE A 100 -3.33 1.85 -11.17
C PHE A 100 -2.85 1.88 -9.71
N GLY A 101 -3.72 2.20 -8.75
CA GLY A 101 -3.38 2.15 -7.34
C GLY A 101 -4.09 0.98 -6.66
N ARG A 102 -3.38 0.14 -5.92
CA ARG A 102 -3.99 -0.55 -4.79
C ARG A 102 -4.46 0.57 -3.87
N GLY A 103 -5.78 0.66 -3.69
CA GLY A 103 -6.38 1.68 -2.84
C GLY A 103 -5.79 1.70 -1.44
N LEU A 104 -4.73 2.48 -1.26
CA LEU A 104 -4.43 3.11 0.02
C LEU A 104 -5.38 4.32 0.14
N GLY A 105 -6.66 4.08 -0.23
CA GLY A 105 -7.73 4.90 0.21
C GLY A 105 -7.76 4.79 1.73
N ARG A 106 -7.59 5.90 2.43
CA ARG A 106 -8.25 6.12 3.70
C ARG A 106 -9.77 6.01 3.44
N GLY A 107 -10.19 4.81 3.04
CA GLY A 107 -11.56 4.39 3.14
C GLY A 107 -11.75 4.03 4.59
N MET A 108 -12.45 4.83 5.35
CA MET A 108 -13.38 4.32 6.34
C MET A 108 -14.39 3.42 5.59
N GLY A 109 -13.88 2.46 4.82
CA GLY A 109 -14.63 1.37 4.27
C GLY A 109 -14.79 0.38 5.41
N ARG A 110 -15.99 0.26 5.92
CA ARG A 110 -16.45 -0.92 6.67
C ARG A 110 -16.11 -2.12 5.80
N GLY A 111 -14.87 -2.62 5.93
CA GLY A 111 -14.44 -3.83 5.27
C GLY A 111 -15.29 -4.96 5.80
N ARG A 112 -16.18 -5.48 4.96
CA ARG A 112 -16.81 -6.79 5.17
C ARG A 112 -15.71 -7.85 5.10
N MET A 113 -14.92 -7.98 6.14
CA MET A 113 -14.12 -9.17 6.37
C MET A 113 -15.06 -10.28 6.86
N GLY A 114 -15.82 -10.87 5.94
CA GLY A 114 -16.70 -12.00 6.18
C GLY A 114 -15.96 -13.31 5.95
N GLY A 115 -15.13 -13.72 6.86
CA GLY A 115 -14.51 -15.05 6.87
C GLY A 115 -14.61 -15.70 8.25
N PRO A 116 -14.40 -17.01 8.39
CA PRO A 116 -14.45 -17.71 9.67
C PRO A 116 -13.43 -17.20 10.70
N LEU A 117 -12.40 -16.47 10.25
CA LEU A 117 -11.36 -15.86 11.08
C LEU A 117 -11.57 -14.34 11.32
N ALA A 118 -12.68 -13.77 10.87
CA ALA A 118 -12.96 -12.35 11.04
C ALA A 118 -13.25 -12.00 12.50
N ALA A 119 -12.43 -11.14 13.09
CA ALA A 119 -12.56 -10.65 14.47
C ALA A 119 -13.10 -9.21 14.57
N GLY A 120 -13.66 -8.68 13.47
CA GLY A 120 -14.20 -7.31 13.40
C GLY A 120 -15.46 -7.10 14.24
N PRO A 121 -15.85 -5.83 14.52
CA PRO A 121 -16.99 -5.51 15.38
C PRO A 121 -18.32 -5.94 14.75
N GLY A 122 -19.21 -6.44 15.61
CA GLY A 122 -20.59 -6.80 15.26
C GLY A 122 -20.74 -8.18 14.59
N GLY A 123 -21.97 -8.67 14.53
CA GLY A 123 -22.34 -9.95 13.92
C GLY A 123 -22.64 -11.05 14.94
N THR A 124 -23.03 -12.21 14.44
CA THR A 124 -23.43 -13.38 15.24
C THR A 124 -22.55 -14.57 14.89
N CYS A 125 -22.08 -15.30 15.90
CA CYS A 125 -21.44 -16.58 15.73
C CYS A 125 -22.48 -17.69 15.81
N VAL A 126 -22.45 -18.64 14.86
CA VAL A 126 -23.36 -19.79 14.82
C VAL A 126 -22.57 -21.08 15.02
N CYS A 127 -23.20 -22.03 15.71
CA CYS A 127 -22.63 -23.35 15.91
C CYS A 127 -22.51 -24.10 14.58
N THR A 128 -21.37 -24.76 14.33
CA THR A 128 -21.15 -25.58 13.12
C THR A 128 -21.89 -26.91 13.17
N ASN A 129 -22.35 -27.32 14.35
CA ASN A 129 -23.16 -28.53 14.50
C ASN A 129 -24.59 -28.24 14.04
N GLN A 130 -25.04 -28.98 12.99
CA GLN A 130 -26.35 -28.82 12.35
C GLN A 130 -27.52 -29.08 13.28
N ASP A 131 -27.33 -29.94 14.29
CA ASP A 131 -28.38 -30.28 15.25
C ASP A 131 -28.53 -29.24 16.38
N CYS A 132 -27.45 -28.50 16.67
CA CYS A 132 -27.38 -27.57 17.78
C CYS A 132 -27.96 -26.19 17.45
N LYS A 133 -27.67 -25.65 16.26
CA LYS A 133 -28.09 -24.32 15.72
C LYS A 133 -28.03 -23.16 16.72
N ASN A 134 -27.14 -23.24 17.73
CA ASN A 134 -27.03 -22.20 18.74
C ASN A 134 -26.33 -20.96 18.18
N GLU A 135 -26.85 -19.78 18.48
CA GLU A 135 -26.28 -18.50 18.05
C GLU A 135 -25.86 -17.68 19.27
N ILE A 136 -24.67 -17.05 19.19
CA ILE A 136 -24.19 -16.13 20.22
C ILE A 136 -23.69 -14.84 19.58
N PRO A 137 -23.80 -13.70 20.27
CA PRO A 137 -23.24 -12.45 19.76
C PRO A 137 -21.71 -12.57 19.61
N HIS A 138 -21.18 -12.02 18.49
CA HIS A 138 -19.76 -12.02 18.25
C HIS A 138 -19.01 -11.10 19.19
N GLN A 139 -17.96 -11.58 19.83
CA GLN A 139 -17.05 -10.76 20.65
C GLN A 139 -15.95 -10.15 19.76
N THR A 140 -15.83 -8.84 19.80
CA THR A 140 -14.77 -8.10 19.08
C THR A 140 -13.39 -8.55 19.56
N GLY A 141 -12.51 -8.86 18.60
CA GLY A 141 -11.14 -9.29 18.89
C GLY A 141 -10.95 -10.81 19.00
N VAL A 142 -12.02 -11.60 19.07
CA VAL A 142 -11.94 -13.07 19.12
C VAL A 142 -12.62 -13.68 17.90
N PRO A 143 -11.91 -14.38 17.00
CA PRO A 143 -12.53 -15.06 15.86
C PRO A 143 -13.59 -16.07 16.29
N CYS A 144 -14.74 -16.14 15.58
CA CYS A 144 -15.79 -17.12 15.88
C CYS A 144 -15.27 -18.57 15.88
N ALA A 145 -14.30 -18.90 15.03
CA ALA A 145 -13.69 -20.22 14.98
C ALA A 145 -12.91 -20.64 16.25
N GLN A 146 -12.50 -19.67 17.07
CA GLN A 146 -11.84 -19.92 18.36
C GLN A 146 -12.84 -20.00 19.53
N GLN A 147 -14.10 -19.68 19.29
CA GLN A 147 -15.16 -19.77 20.29
C GLN A 147 -15.83 -21.13 20.23
N LYS A 148 -16.04 -21.74 21.39
CA LYS A 148 -16.79 -23.00 21.52
C LYS A 148 -18.25 -22.72 21.82
N CYS A 149 -19.12 -23.50 21.21
CA CYS A 149 -20.54 -23.44 21.50
C CYS A 149 -20.83 -23.80 22.97
N PRO A 150 -21.56 -22.97 23.73
CA PRO A 150 -21.84 -23.26 25.14
C PRO A 150 -22.79 -24.47 25.36
N LYS A 151 -23.44 -24.95 24.30
CA LYS A 151 -24.36 -26.10 24.38
C LYS A 151 -23.74 -27.44 24.00
N CYS A 152 -22.82 -27.46 23.03
CA CYS A 152 -22.28 -28.74 22.50
C CYS A 152 -20.77 -28.71 22.30
N GLU A 153 -20.07 -27.67 22.76
CA GLU A 153 -18.62 -27.46 22.66
C GLU A 153 -18.03 -27.50 21.25
N SER A 154 -18.86 -27.61 20.21
CA SER A 154 -18.41 -27.57 18.81
C SER A 154 -17.89 -26.17 18.45
N PRO A 155 -16.94 -26.08 17.50
CA PRO A 155 -16.46 -24.79 17.04
C PRO A 155 -17.59 -23.95 16.41
N MET A 156 -17.44 -22.64 16.46
CA MET A 156 -18.42 -21.73 15.91
C MET A 156 -17.92 -21.06 14.64
N THR A 157 -18.80 -20.62 13.78
CA THR A 157 -18.50 -19.85 12.57
C THR A 157 -19.31 -18.58 12.51
N ARG A 158 -18.92 -17.62 11.71
CA ARG A 158 -19.67 -16.38 11.56
C ARG A 158 -20.91 -16.60 10.69
N LYS A 159 -22.05 -16.08 11.13
CA LYS A 159 -23.30 -16.12 10.35
C LYS A 159 -23.10 -15.31 9.06
N LYS A 160 -23.34 -15.93 7.91
CA LYS A 160 -23.42 -15.23 6.63
C LYS A 160 -24.79 -14.57 6.55
N GLU A 161 -24.82 -13.27 6.54
CA GLU A 161 -26.03 -12.53 6.15
C GLU A 161 -26.13 -12.63 4.62
N GLY A 162 -27.22 -13.23 4.15
CA GLY A 162 -27.57 -13.39 2.73
C GLY A 162 -27.94 -12.08 2.05
#